data_bf417200df83f4eafd6152124b1cab12
#
_entry.id   bf417200df83f4eafd6152124b1cab12
#
_cell.length_a   1.000
_cell.length_b   1.000
_cell.length_c   1.000
_cell.angle_alpha   90.00
_cell.angle_beta   90.00
_cell.angle_gamma   90.00
#
_symmetry.space_group_name_H-M   'P 1'
#
loop_
_entity.id
_entity.type
_entity.pdbx_description
1 polymer ?
#
loop_
_entity_poly.entity_id
_entity_poly.type
_entity_poly.pdbx_seq_one_letter_code
_entity_poly.pdbx_strand_id
1 'polypeptide(L)'
;LAYALGLMASDGCLSPDGRHLIFVSKDIEQIHNLQTCLGLEVKIARFLSGRPGSTEHYYRLQWGDVTLYDFLLSIGFTPRKSLTLGALAIPDEHFFDFLRGHFDGDGCFYSYFDPRWKSSFMFYFTIASGSKDFVLWLQELLTRLSGVAGHITSNPSKTFFQLKYAKKESLVLLERMYENPT
;
A
#
# COMPACT_ATOMS: atom_id res chain seq x y z
N LEU A 1 -11.36 -0.24 9.19
CA LEU A 1 -10.53 -1.46 9.10
C LEU A 1 -9.86 -1.58 7.72
N ALA A 2 -10.59 -1.45 6.60
CA ALA A 2 -10.04 -1.67 5.24
C ALA A 2 -8.79 -0.80 4.96
N TYR A 3 -8.80 0.47 5.34
CA TYR A 3 -7.63 1.35 5.24
C TYR A 3 -6.42 0.80 6.00
N ALA A 4 -6.62 0.30 7.23
CA ALA A 4 -5.55 -0.32 8.01
C ALA A 4 -4.99 -1.58 7.33
N LEU A 5 -5.86 -2.39 6.69
CA LEU A 5 -5.42 -3.54 5.88
C LEU A 5 -4.56 -3.10 4.70
N GLY A 6 -4.89 -1.97 4.06
CA GLY A 6 -4.08 -1.37 3.02
C GLY A 6 -2.67 -1.00 3.51
N LEU A 7 -2.56 -0.29 4.63
CA LEU A 7 -1.29 0.02 5.29
C LEU A 7 -0.52 -1.25 5.65
N MET A 8 -1.19 -2.27 6.18
CA MET A 8 -0.56 -3.55 6.49
C MET A 8 -0.09 -4.30 5.24
N ALA A 9 -0.74 -4.13 4.10
CA ALA A 9 -0.33 -4.73 2.83
C ALA A 9 0.94 -4.10 2.26
N SER A 10 1.19 -2.80 2.48
CA SER A 10 2.44 -2.11 2.12
C SER A 10 3.54 -2.37 3.17
N ASP A 11 3.50 -1.63 4.26
CA ASP A 11 4.58 -1.52 5.25
C ASP A 11 4.42 -2.43 6.48
N GLY A 12 3.33 -3.22 6.53
CA GLY A 12 3.09 -4.17 7.61
C GLY A 12 3.88 -5.48 7.46
N CYS A 13 4.11 -6.14 8.57
CA CYS A 13 4.76 -7.45 8.64
C CYS A 13 4.09 -8.34 9.69
N LEU A 14 3.82 -9.59 9.30
CA LEU A 14 3.42 -10.65 10.20
C LEU A 14 4.68 -11.40 10.65
N SER A 15 4.91 -11.46 11.95
CA SER A 15 6.02 -12.23 12.50
C SER A 15 5.77 -13.75 12.34
N PRO A 16 6.79 -14.56 12.08
CA PRO A 16 6.61 -16.01 11.95
C PRO A 16 6.15 -16.73 13.23
N ASP A 17 6.07 -16.03 14.35
CA ASP A 17 5.65 -16.59 15.63
C ASP A 17 4.11 -16.76 15.78
N GLY A 18 3.34 -16.36 14.75
CA GLY A 18 1.89 -16.51 14.75
C GLY A 18 1.13 -15.54 15.65
N ARG A 19 1.78 -14.47 16.13
CA ARG A 19 1.19 -13.56 17.11
C ARG A 19 1.50 -12.10 16.89
N HIS A 20 2.78 -11.76 16.61
CA HIS A 20 3.22 -10.38 16.55
C HIS A 20 3.04 -9.78 15.18
N LEU A 21 2.56 -8.53 15.20
CA LEU A 21 2.42 -7.67 14.03
C LEU A 21 3.36 -6.48 14.18
N ILE A 22 3.94 -6.06 13.08
CA ILE A 22 4.89 -4.94 13.03
C ILE A 22 4.47 -4.02 11.89
N PHE A 23 4.50 -2.74 12.14
CA PHE A 23 4.32 -1.71 11.11
C PHE A 23 5.43 -0.68 11.24
N VAL A 24 6.08 -0.34 10.13
CA VAL A 24 7.21 0.59 10.09
C VAL A 24 6.97 1.63 9.01
N SER A 25 7.05 2.91 9.36
CA SER A 25 6.98 4.01 8.40
C SER A 25 7.95 5.14 8.76
N LYS A 26 8.35 5.93 7.77
CA LYS A 26 8.99 7.23 7.97
C LYS A 26 7.99 8.30 8.38
N ASP A 27 6.76 8.13 7.96
CA ASP A 27 5.67 9.06 8.22
C ASP A 27 4.97 8.71 9.53
N ILE A 28 5.07 9.62 10.49
CA ILE A 28 4.44 9.47 11.80
C ILE A 28 2.90 9.52 11.68
N GLU A 29 2.34 10.19 10.68
CA GLU A 29 0.90 10.25 10.48
C GLU A 29 0.35 8.88 10.09
N GLN A 30 1.04 8.11 9.27
CA GLN A 30 0.64 6.74 8.95
C GLN A 30 0.61 5.84 10.19
N ILE A 31 1.57 6.03 11.10
CA ILE A 31 1.59 5.32 12.39
C ILE A 31 0.35 5.65 13.21
N HIS A 32 0.00 6.94 13.34
CA HIS A 32 -1.19 7.37 14.08
C HIS A 32 -2.49 6.93 13.42
N ASN A 33 -2.54 6.97 12.09
CA ASN A 33 -3.69 6.48 11.34
C ASN A 33 -3.93 4.99 11.58
N LEU A 34 -2.86 4.17 11.56
CA LEU A 34 -2.98 2.75 11.87
C LEU A 34 -3.44 2.52 13.31
N GLN A 35 -2.86 3.25 14.30
CA GLN A 35 -3.28 3.16 15.69
C GLN A 35 -4.77 3.49 15.84
N THR A 36 -5.22 4.58 15.24
CA THR A 36 -6.63 5.01 15.30
C THR A 36 -7.55 3.98 14.65
N CYS A 37 -7.22 3.48 13.47
CA CYS A 37 -8.05 2.52 12.73
C CYS A 37 -8.19 1.16 13.43
N LEU A 38 -7.20 0.76 14.23
CA LEU A 38 -7.16 -0.52 14.95
C LEU A 38 -7.41 -0.37 16.47
N GLY A 39 -7.59 0.86 16.97
CA GLY A 39 -7.77 1.11 18.41
C GLY A 39 -6.53 0.72 19.24
N LEU A 40 -5.31 0.90 18.71
CA LEU A 40 -4.09 0.45 19.36
C LEU A 40 -3.55 1.50 20.34
N GLU A 41 -3.35 1.11 21.58
CA GLU A 41 -2.66 1.90 22.62
C GLU A 41 -1.23 1.37 22.84
N VAL A 42 -0.43 1.35 21.77
CA VAL A 42 0.92 0.79 21.75
C VAL A 42 1.96 1.90 21.62
N LYS A 43 3.05 1.80 22.37
CA LYS A 43 4.15 2.77 22.29
C LYS A 43 4.79 2.78 20.91
N ILE A 44 4.93 3.98 20.34
CA ILE A 44 5.68 4.18 19.10
C ILE A 44 7.17 4.17 19.42
N ALA A 45 7.92 3.25 18.80
CA ALA A 45 9.37 3.24 18.85
C ALA A 45 9.92 4.08 17.69
N ARG A 46 10.93 4.92 17.99
CA ARG A 46 11.68 5.70 17.00
C ARG A 46 13.09 5.17 16.90
N PHE A 47 13.60 4.97 15.69
CA PHE A 47 14.93 4.46 15.46
C PHE A 47 15.57 5.06 14.19
N LEU A 48 16.89 5.06 14.10
CA LEU A 48 17.62 5.48 12.91
C LEU A 48 17.59 4.39 11.85
N SER A 49 17.60 4.80 10.58
CA SER A 49 17.79 3.89 9.45
C SER A 49 19.06 3.05 9.66
N GLY A 50 18.98 1.75 9.38
CA GLY A 50 20.16 0.87 9.41
C GLY A 50 21.14 1.10 8.25
N ARG A 51 20.91 2.08 7.37
CA ARG A 51 21.83 2.41 6.28
C ARG A 51 23.02 3.20 6.81
N PRO A 52 24.27 2.81 6.51
CA PRO A 52 25.46 3.55 6.93
C PRO A 52 25.38 5.02 6.49
N GLY A 53 25.59 5.95 7.43
CA GLY A 53 25.58 7.40 7.17
C GLY A 53 24.20 8.04 7.04
N SER A 54 23.11 7.29 7.20
CA SER A 54 21.76 7.84 7.17
C SER A 54 21.42 8.52 8.50
N THR A 55 20.83 9.72 8.40
CA THR A 55 20.21 10.44 9.52
C THR A 55 18.70 10.29 9.55
N GLU A 56 18.14 9.47 8.65
CA GLU A 56 16.70 9.27 8.54
C GLU A 56 16.16 8.48 9.72
N HIS A 57 15.07 8.97 10.30
CA HIS A 57 14.35 8.30 11.37
C HIS A 57 13.16 7.52 10.79
N TYR A 58 12.89 6.37 11.42
CA TYR A 58 11.72 5.56 11.20
C TYR A 58 10.95 5.41 12.50
N TYR A 59 9.65 5.18 12.38
CA TYR A 59 8.75 4.87 13.49
C TYR A 59 8.25 3.44 13.34
N ARG A 60 8.09 2.75 14.47
CA ARG A 60 7.64 1.37 14.50
C ARG A 60 6.56 1.17 15.55
N LEU A 61 5.48 0.52 15.15
CA LEU A 61 4.55 -0.16 16.04
C LEU A 61 4.88 -1.65 16.04
N GLN A 62 4.80 -2.26 17.21
CA GLN A 62 4.90 -3.72 17.37
C GLN A 62 3.95 -4.13 18.47
N TRP A 63 3.03 -5.03 18.16
CA TRP A 63 2.04 -5.51 19.14
C TRP A 63 1.74 -6.98 18.89
N GLY A 64 1.18 -7.64 19.92
CA GLY A 64 0.74 -9.02 19.84
C GLY A 64 -0.78 -9.06 19.81
N ASP A 65 -1.35 -9.67 18.77
CA ASP A 65 -2.79 -9.92 18.63
C ASP A 65 -3.00 -11.17 17.77
N VAL A 66 -3.32 -12.27 18.43
CA VAL A 66 -3.55 -13.57 17.74
C VAL A 66 -4.82 -13.49 16.88
N THR A 67 -5.87 -12.84 17.35
CA THR A 67 -7.14 -12.75 16.63
C THR A 67 -6.96 -11.98 15.31
N LEU A 68 -6.33 -10.81 15.37
CA LEU A 68 -6.02 -10.03 14.15
C LEU A 68 -5.02 -10.77 13.26
N TYR A 69 -4.04 -11.45 13.83
CA TYR A 69 -3.06 -12.23 13.09
C TYR A 69 -3.75 -13.34 12.27
N ASP A 70 -4.60 -14.15 12.89
CA ASP A 70 -5.35 -15.22 12.26
C ASP A 70 -6.34 -14.69 11.21
N PHE A 71 -6.99 -13.56 11.52
CA PHE A 71 -7.84 -12.88 10.54
C PHE A 71 -7.03 -12.46 9.29
N LEU A 72 -5.87 -11.85 9.46
CA LEU A 72 -5.01 -11.46 8.33
C LEU A 72 -4.59 -12.68 7.49
N LEU A 73 -4.22 -13.80 8.12
CA LEU A 73 -3.94 -15.03 7.40
C LEU A 73 -5.17 -15.52 6.61
N SER A 74 -6.36 -15.46 7.22
CA SER A 74 -7.60 -15.95 6.58
C SER A 74 -8.00 -15.16 5.33
N ILE A 75 -7.61 -13.88 5.24
CA ILE A 75 -7.88 -13.04 4.08
C ILE A 75 -6.73 -12.99 3.06
N GLY A 76 -5.65 -13.77 3.27
CA GLY A 76 -4.58 -13.97 2.29
C GLY A 76 -3.25 -13.28 2.61
N PHE A 77 -3.10 -12.63 3.78
CA PHE A 77 -1.76 -12.18 4.19
C PHE A 77 -0.88 -13.37 4.55
N THR A 78 0.42 -13.17 4.39
CA THR A 78 1.43 -14.16 4.77
C THR A 78 2.62 -13.51 5.43
N PRO A 79 3.34 -14.20 6.34
CA PRO A 79 4.66 -13.75 6.75
C PRO A 79 5.59 -13.59 5.55
N ARG A 80 6.48 -12.56 5.58
CA ARG A 80 7.40 -12.25 4.47
C ARG A 80 6.72 -11.93 3.13
N LYS A 81 5.57 -11.30 3.16
CA LYS A 81 4.68 -11.04 2.03
C LYS A 81 5.26 -10.27 0.84
N SER A 82 6.39 -9.57 0.99
CA SER A 82 6.89 -8.58 0.01
C SER A 82 7.04 -9.11 -1.42
N LEU A 83 7.32 -10.41 -1.58
CA LEU A 83 7.47 -11.05 -2.89
C LEU A 83 6.36 -12.07 -3.20
N THR A 84 5.53 -12.40 -2.23
CA THR A 84 4.58 -13.52 -2.28
C THR A 84 3.14 -13.15 -1.99
N LEU A 85 2.86 -11.87 -1.70
CA LEU A 85 1.49 -11.42 -1.49
C LEU A 85 0.68 -11.69 -2.76
N GLY A 86 -0.45 -12.35 -2.62
CA GLY A 86 -1.38 -12.65 -3.70
C GLY A 86 -2.65 -11.80 -3.61
N ALA A 87 -3.74 -12.35 -4.14
CA ALA A 87 -5.06 -11.80 -3.96
C ALA A 87 -5.46 -11.79 -2.48
N LEU A 88 -6.09 -10.70 -2.05
CA LEU A 88 -6.64 -10.58 -0.69
C LEU A 88 -8.17 -10.61 -0.76
N ALA A 89 -8.80 -11.24 0.23
CA ALA A 89 -10.26 -11.30 0.34
C ALA A 89 -10.82 -9.99 0.91
N ILE A 90 -10.72 -8.90 0.14
CA ILE A 90 -11.27 -7.58 0.47
C ILE A 90 -12.64 -7.44 -0.21
N PRO A 91 -13.74 -7.19 0.53
CA PRO A 91 -15.05 -6.92 -0.06
C PRO A 91 -15.01 -5.71 -0.99
N ASP A 92 -15.78 -5.78 -2.10
CA ASP A 92 -15.79 -4.74 -3.13
C ASP A 92 -16.15 -3.35 -2.59
N GLU A 93 -17.10 -3.29 -1.66
CA GLU A 93 -17.54 -2.04 -1.01
C GLU A 93 -16.46 -1.36 -0.17
N HIS A 94 -15.43 -2.09 0.26
CA HIS A 94 -14.31 -1.60 1.08
C HIS A 94 -13.00 -1.50 0.31
N PHE A 95 -13.02 -1.84 -0.98
CA PHE A 95 -11.79 -1.95 -1.76
C PHE A 95 -11.06 -0.60 -1.94
N PHE A 96 -11.80 0.50 -2.13
CA PHE A 96 -11.16 1.81 -2.30
C PHE A 96 -10.58 2.38 -1.00
N ASP A 97 -11.13 2.05 0.15
CA ASP A 97 -10.50 2.34 1.45
C ASP A 97 -9.21 1.54 1.64
N PHE A 98 -9.23 0.25 1.27
CA PHE A 98 -8.02 -0.59 1.25
C PHE A 98 -6.98 -0.01 0.30
N LEU A 99 -7.38 0.36 -0.93
CA LEU A 99 -6.49 0.94 -1.92
C LEU A 99 -5.84 2.23 -1.42
N ARG A 100 -6.62 3.09 -0.73
CA ARG A 100 -6.10 4.33 -0.13
C ARG A 100 -5.00 4.03 0.89
N GLY A 101 -5.22 3.11 1.82
CA GLY A 101 -4.21 2.72 2.80
C GLY A 101 -2.96 2.11 2.16
N HIS A 102 -3.13 1.28 1.14
CA HIS A 102 -2.01 0.71 0.40
C HIS A 102 -1.25 1.77 -0.40
N PHE A 103 -1.96 2.74 -0.99
CA PHE A 103 -1.36 3.83 -1.72
C PHE A 103 -0.58 4.80 -0.82
N ASP A 104 -1.04 5.05 0.39
CA ASP A 104 -0.33 5.88 1.36
C ASP A 104 1.03 5.27 1.76
N GLY A 105 1.18 3.93 1.68
CA GLY A 105 2.45 3.22 1.90
C GLY A 105 3.33 3.14 0.65
N ASP A 106 2.85 2.42 -0.37
CA ASP A 106 3.63 2.04 -1.56
C ASP A 106 3.24 2.81 -2.84
N GLY A 107 2.30 3.76 -2.74
CA GLY A 107 1.84 4.55 -3.87
C GLY A 107 2.69 5.79 -4.14
N CYS A 108 2.61 6.28 -5.35
CA CYS A 108 3.28 7.50 -5.75
C CYS A 108 2.50 8.23 -6.84
N PHE A 109 2.39 9.55 -6.68
CA PHE A 109 2.05 10.45 -7.78
C PHE A 109 3.29 11.10 -8.32
N TYR A 110 3.35 11.25 -9.65
CA TYR A 110 4.34 12.13 -10.26
C TYR A 110 3.76 12.84 -11.47
N SER A 111 4.26 14.04 -11.72
CA SER A 111 3.82 14.87 -12.81
C SER A 111 5.00 15.61 -13.44
N TYR A 112 4.88 15.90 -14.72
CA TYR A 112 5.85 16.70 -15.48
C TYR A 112 5.20 17.28 -16.72
N PHE A 113 5.80 18.32 -17.30
CA PHE A 113 5.49 18.75 -18.65
C PHE A 113 6.33 17.93 -19.66
N ASP A 114 5.67 17.36 -20.67
CA ASP A 114 6.38 16.57 -21.70
C ASP A 114 7.39 17.48 -22.42
N PRO A 115 8.68 17.12 -22.44
CA PRO A 115 9.71 17.95 -23.11
C PRO A 115 9.45 18.19 -24.60
N ARG A 116 8.74 17.26 -25.25
CA ARG A 116 8.38 17.32 -26.68
C ARG A 116 7.15 18.17 -26.93
N TRP A 117 6.25 18.24 -25.96
CA TRP A 117 4.96 18.93 -26.04
C TRP A 117 4.77 19.81 -24.81
N LYS A 118 5.34 21.01 -24.82
CA LYS A 118 5.43 21.91 -23.66
C LYS A 118 4.09 22.26 -23.00
N SER A 119 2.97 22.13 -23.73
CA SER A 119 1.62 22.32 -23.21
C SER A 119 1.00 21.03 -22.59
N SER A 120 1.67 19.90 -22.75
CA SER A 120 1.17 18.60 -22.28
C SER A 120 1.63 18.34 -20.84
N PHE A 121 0.71 18.53 -19.89
CA PHE A 121 0.91 18.19 -18.49
C PHE A 121 0.60 16.71 -18.27
N MET A 122 1.64 15.95 -17.95
CA MET A 122 1.55 14.53 -17.62
C MET A 122 1.36 14.36 -16.12
N PHE A 123 0.45 13.45 -15.74
CA PHE A 123 0.18 13.08 -14.36
C PHE A 123 -0.06 11.58 -14.28
N TYR A 124 0.54 10.94 -13.31
CA TYR A 124 0.46 9.48 -13.13
C TYR A 124 0.25 9.12 -11.68
N PHE A 125 -0.65 8.16 -11.49
CA PHE A 125 -0.82 7.39 -10.26
C PHE A 125 -0.09 6.06 -10.46
N THR A 126 0.72 5.66 -9.49
CA THR A 126 1.49 4.41 -9.59
C THR A 126 1.52 3.68 -8.26
N ILE A 127 1.46 2.34 -8.33
CA ILE A 127 1.69 1.45 -7.20
C ILE A 127 2.81 0.49 -7.60
N ALA A 128 3.77 0.28 -6.70
CA ALA A 128 4.87 -0.67 -6.91
C ALA A 128 4.77 -1.82 -5.90
N SER A 129 5.07 -3.04 -6.36
CA SER A 129 5.15 -4.21 -5.48
C SER A 129 6.20 -5.20 -5.99
N GLY A 130 6.85 -5.91 -5.07
CA GLY A 130 7.71 -7.04 -5.40
C GLY A 130 6.92 -8.28 -5.86
N SER A 131 5.63 -8.35 -5.57
CA SER A 131 4.78 -9.47 -5.98
C SER A 131 4.02 -9.17 -7.27
N LYS A 132 4.24 -9.99 -8.29
CA LYS A 132 3.50 -9.93 -9.55
C LYS A 132 2.02 -10.25 -9.36
N ASP A 133 1.72 -11.27 -8.58
CA ASP A 133 0.36 -11.76 -8.39
C ASP A 133 -0.50 -10.71 -7.68
N PHE A 134 0.07 -10.00 -6.72
CA PHE A 134 -0.62 -8.88 -6.06
C PHE A 134 -0.93 -7.72 -7.02
N VAL A 135 0.03 -7.36 -7.88
CA VAL A 135 -0.17 -6.29 -8.88
C VAL A 135 -1.22 -6.67 -9.91
N LEU A 136 -1.25 -7.94 -10.35
CA LEU A 136 -2.27 -8.45 -11.26
C LEU A 136 -3.66 -8.43 -10.61
N TRP A 137 -3.77 -8.87 -9.36
CA TRP A 137 -5.00 -8.81 -8.58
C TRP A 137 -5.51 -7.37 -8.42
N LEU A 138 -4.62 -6.41 -8.08
CA LEU A 138 -5.00 -5.00 -8.01
C LEU A 138 -5.52 -4.47 -9.35
N GLN A 139 -4.85 -4.78 -10.46
CA GLN A 139 -5.27 -4.36 -11.79
C GLN A 139 -6.66 -4.92 -12.16
N GLU A 140 -6.88 -6.19 -11.88
CA GLU A 140 -8.18 -6.85 -12.14
C GLU A 140 -9.32 -6.17 -11.37
N LEU A 141 -9.15 -5.96 -10.05
CA LEU A 141 -10.16 -5.31 -9.23
C LEU A 141 -10.38 -3.86 -9.64
N LEU A 142 -9.32 -3.09 -9.89
CA LEU A 142 -9.43 -1.71 -10.34
C LEU A 142 -10.15 -1.61 -11.67
N THR A 143 -9.85 -2.51 -12.62
CA THR A 143 -10.54 -2.57 -13.90
C THR A 143 -12.03 -2.87 -13.71
N ARG A 144 -12.36 -3.85 -12.88
CA ARG A 144 -13.73 -4.28 -12.60
C ARG A 144 -14.55 -3.22 -11.87
N LEU A 145 -13.96 -2.56 -10.86
CA LEU A 145 -14.68 -1.64 -9.97
C LEU A 145 -14.72 -0.19 -10.46
N SER A 146 -13.74 0.24 -11.24
CA SER A 146 -13.63 1.64 -11.71
C SER A 146 -13.66 1.80 -13.23
N GLY A 147 -13.56 0.70 -13.98
CA GLY A 147 -13.53 0.73 -15.44
C GLY A 147 -12.19 1.20 -16.03
N VAL A 148 -11.15 1.41 -15.21
CA VAL A 148 -9.82 1.83 -15.68
C VAL A 148 -8.80 0.70 -15.53
N ALA A 149 -8.10 0.38 -16.63
CA ALA A 149 -7.22 -0.79 -16.68
C ALA A 149 -5.78 -0.51 -16.27
N GLY A 150 -5.28 0.71 -16.50
CA GLY A 150 -3.87 1.01 -16.34
C GLY A 150 -2.96 0.08 -17.12
N HIS A 151 -1.68 0.08 -16.83
CA HIS A 151 -0.76 -0.93 -17.37
C HIS A 151 0.33 -1.30 -16.37
N ILE A 152 0.80 -2.55 -16.47
CA ILE A 152 1.87 -3.06 -15.64
C ILE A 152 3.18 -2.93 -16.40
N THR A 153 4.18 -2.31 -15.74
CA THR A 153 5.57 -2.29 -16.20
C THR A 153 6.42 -3.12 -15.24
N SER A 154 7.41 -3.80 -15.77
CA SER A 154 8.44 -4.48 -15.01
C SER A 154 9.81 -4.03 -15.49
N ASN A 155 10.75 -3.93 -14.57
CA ASN A 155 12.15 -3.71 -14.93
C ASN A 155 12.91 -5.03 -14.65
N PRO A 156 13.47 -5.69 -15.70
CA PRO A 156 14.18 -6.96 -15.50
C PRO A 156 15.39 -6.86 -14.56
N SER A 157 15.97 -5.68 -14.40
CA SER A 157 17.08 -5.43 -13.48
C SER A 157 16.63 -5.06 -12.05
N LYS A 158 15.32 -4.85 -11.84
CA LYS A 158 14.71 -4.51 -10.56
C LYS A 158 13.60 -5.52 -10.29
N THR A 159 13.65 -6.17 -9.16
CA THR A 159 12.67 -7.17 -8.72
C THR A 159 11.37 -6.53 -8.25
N PHE A 160 10.78 -5.65 -9.05
CA PHE A 160 9.46 -5.08 -8.75
C PHE A 160 8.62 -4.87 -10.01
N PHE A 161 7.31 -4.88 -9.80
CA PHE A 161 6.28 -4.59 -10.79
C PHE A 161 5.64 -3.25 -10.42
N GLN A 162 5.29 -2.46 -11.42
CA GLN A 162 4.64 -1.18 -11.23
C GLN A 162 3.33 -1.13 -12.02
N LEU A 163 2.22 -0.96 -11.33
CA LEU A 163 0.93 -0.66 -11.92
C LEU A 163 0.81 0.86 -12.07
N LYS A 164 0.54 1.31 -13.30
CA LYS A 164 0.59 2.72 -13.68
C LYS A 164 -0.69 3.14 -14.39
N TYR A 165 -1.22 4.28 -13.98
CA TYR A 165 -2.39 4.92 -14.55
C TYR A 165 -2.03 6.31 -15.07
N ALA A 166 -2.51 6.66 -16.28
CA ALA A 166 -2.33 7.99 -16.85
C ALA A 166 -3.39 8.98 -16.29
N LYS A 167 -3.22 10.27 -16.58
CA LYS A 167 -3.97 11.37 -15.97
C LYS A 167 -5.48 11.13 -15.83
N LYS A 168 -6.17 10.72 -16.91
CA LYS A 168 -7.63 10.53 -16.85
C LYS A 168 -8.02 9.40 -15.91
N GLU A 169 -7.34 8.27 -15.99
CA GLU A 169 -7.57 7.11 -15.14
C GLU A 169 -7.18 7.41 -13.67
N SER A 170 -6.08 8.14 -13.47
CA SER A 170 -5.64 8.57 -12.14
C SER A 170 -6.69 9.40 -11.43
N LEU A 171 -7.37 10.32 -12.14
CA LEU A 171 -8.43 11.15 -11.56
C LEU A 171 -9.64 10.32 -11.14
N VAL A 172 -10.04 9.32 -11.94
CA VAL A 172 -11.11 8.37 -11.57
C VAL A 172 -10.76 7.62 -10.28
N LEU A 173 -9.52 7.15 -10.14
CA LEU A 173 -9.10 6.44 -8.94
C LEU A 173 -9.07 7.35 -7.70
N LEU A 174 -8.57 8.58 -7.86
CA LEU A 174 -8.55 9.57 -6.78
C LEU A 174 -9.95 9.90 -6.28
N GLU A 175 -10.88 10.15 -7.19
CA GLU A 175 -12.28 10.39 -6.86
C GLU A 175 -12.85 9.25 -6.01
N ARG A 176 -12.67 7.99 -6.45
CA ARG A 176 -13.13 6.80 -5.72
C ARG A 176 -12.48 6.63 -4.35
N MET A 177 -11.21 7.04 -4.18
CA MET A 177 -10.47 6.89 -2.92
C MET A 177 -10.82 7.97 -1.90
N TYR A 178 -11.21 9.18 -2.33
CA TYR A 178 -11.31 10.36 -1.47
C TYR A 178 -12.67 11.04 -1.42
N GLU A 179 -13.60 10.78 -2.34
CA GLU A 179 -14.92 11.45 -2.35
C GLU A 179 -15.93 10.87 -1.36
N ASN A 180 -15.78 9.62 -0.92
CA ASN A 180 -16.61 8.99 0.10
C ASN A 180 -15.76 8.24 1.12
N PRO A 181 -15.00 8.94 1.98
CA PRO A 181 -14.32 8.27 3.09
C PRO A 181 -15.37 7.75 4.06
N THR A 182 -15.52 6.43 4.12
CA THR A 182 -16.37 5.74 5.12
C THR A 182 -15.71 5.71 6.47
#